data_2abf1ab6580cc35abdf02e539b15a081
#
_entry.id   2abf1ab6580cc35abdf02e539b15a081
#
_cell.length_a   1.000
_cell.length_b   1.000
_cell.length_c   1.000
_cell.angle_alpha   90.00
_cell.angle_beta   90.00
_cell.angle_gamma   90.00
#
_symmetry.space_group_name_H-M   'P 1'
#
loop_
_entity.id
_entity.type
_entity.pdbx_description
1 polymer ?
#
loop_
_entity_poly.entity_id
_entity_poly.type
_entity_poly.pdbx_seq_one_letter_code
_entity_poly.pdbx_strand_id
1 'polypeptide(L)'
;IPDSAQKIEVYQNIALCKKEEDIQNVVDEIIDRFGNMPAELENLLDIARIKYLAKPFAISKIASKRTAVVFTFEQSKYEIDLQKLLKVYGNRIKFSPGIKTMITLDIGTTNERQILNDVTEFLKQLSK
;
A
#
# COMPACT_ATOMS: atom_id res chain seq x y z
N ILE A 1 -10.03 2.38 -20.31
CA ILE A 1 -10.55 1.07 -20.74
C ILE A 1 -11.94 1.29 -21.36
N PRO A 2 -12.09 0.99 -22.66
CA PRO A 2 -13.32 1.31 -23.39
C PRO A 2 -14.51 0.41 -23.05
N ASP A 3 -14.29 -0.78 -22.51
CA ASP A 3 -15.35 -1.74 -22.23
C ASP A 3 -15.58 -1.91 -20.73
N SER A 4 -16.81 -1.60 -20.27
CA SER A 4 -17.18 -1.69 -18.85
C SER A 4 -17.06 -3.12 -18.30
N ALA A 5 -17.42 -4.13 -19.09
CA ALA A 5 -17.34 -5.53 -18.66
C ALA A 5 -15.88 -5.96 -18.46
N GLN A 6 -15.00 -5.58 -19.37
CA GLN A 6 -13.57 -5.87 -19.25
C GLN A 6 -12.97 -5.12 -18.06
N LYS A 7 -13.41 -3.89 -17.81
CA LYS A 7 -12.95 -3.09 -16.67
C LYS A 7 -13.30 -3.78 -15.35
N ILE A 8 -14.52 -4.26 -15.21
CA ILE A 8 -14.98 -4.97 -14.01
C ILE A 8 -14.16 -6.25 -13.82
N GLU A 9 -13.93 -7.02 -14.88
CA GLU A 9 -13.11 -8.23 -14.82
C GLU A 9 -11.70 -7.94 -14.31
N VAL A 10 -11.06 -6.89 -14.83
CA VAL A 10 -9.72 -6.49 -14.39
C VAL A 10 -9.73 -6.09 -12.93
N TYR A 11 -10.73 -5.31 -12.49
CA TYR A 11 -10.84 -4.91 -11.09
C TYR A 11 -10.99 -6.12 -10.17
N GLN A 12 -11.76 -7.12 -10.56
CA GLN A 12 -11.93 -8.35 -9.79
C GLN A 12 -10.61 -9.12 -9.70
N ASN A 13 -9.86 -9.22 -10.79
CA ASN A 13 -8.57 -9.89 -10.82
C ASN A 13 -7.57 -9.18 -9.89
N ILE A 14 -7.55 -7.85 -9.89
CA ILE A 14 -6.70 -7.06 -8.99
C ILE A 14 -7.07 -7.33 -7.53
N ALA A 15 -8.36 -7.40 -7.22
CA ALA A 15 -8.85 -7.63 -5.86
C ALA A 15 -8.47 -9.02 -5.33
N LEU A 16 -8.25 -9.99 -6.22
CA LEU A 16 -7.87 -11.35 -5.85
C LEU A 16 -6.36 -11.51 -5.62
N CYS A 17 -5.56 -10.52 -5.94
CA CYS A 17 -4.11 -10.58 -5.76
C CYS A 17 -3.74 -10.68 -4.28
N LYS A 18 -2.88 -11.64 -3.94
CA LYS A 18 -2.43 -11.89 -2.56
C LYS A 18 -0.91 -11.82 -2.42
N LYS A 19 -0.18 -11.73 -3.51
CA LYS A 19 1.29 -11.69 -3.54
C LYS A 19 1.75 -10.98 -4.81
N GLU A 20 3.03 -10.64 -4.85
CA GLU A 20 3.61 -9.90 -5.98
C GLU A 20 3.50 -10.65 -7.30
N GLU A 21 3.63 -11.97 -7.28
CA GLU A 21 3.48 -12.80 -8.48
C GLU A 21 2.09 -12.61 -9.10
N ASP A 22 1.05 -12.56 -8.27
CA ASP A 22 -0.33 -12.34 -8.75
C ASP A 22 -0.45 -10.96 -9.41
N ILE A 23 0.17 -9.94 -8.83
CA ILE A 23 0.16 -8.60 -9.37
C ILE A 23 0.87 -8.55 -10.71
N GLN A 24 2.03 -9.19 -10.84
CA GLN A 24 2.76 -9.25 -12.10
C GLN A 24 1.95 -9.94 -13.20
N ASN A 25 1.25 -11.01 -12.87
CA ASN A 25 0.38 -11.70 -13.82
C ASN A 25 -0.73 -10.80 -14.34
N VAL A 26 -1.34 -10.01 -13.46
CA VAL A 26 -2.38 -9.04 -13.85
C VAL A 26 -1.79 -7.93 -14.71
N VAL A 27 -0.62 -7.40 -14.34
CA VAL A 27 0.06 -6.37 -15.13
C VAL A 27 0.35 -6.88 -16.55
N ASP A 28 0.88 -8.09 -16.66
CA ASP A 28 1.20 -8.67 -17.97
C ASP A 28 -0.06 -8.84 -18.81
N GLU A 29 -1.16 -9.28 -18.21
CA GLU A 29 -2.44 -9.43 -18.90
C GLU A 29 -2.98 -8.07 -19.39
N ILE A 30 -2.90 -7.02 -18.56
CA ILE A 30 -3.36 -5.69 -18.93
C ILE A 30 -2.56 -5.13 -20.11
N ILE A 31 -1.24 -5.26 -20.06
CA ILE A 31 -0.36 -4.79 -21.13
C ILE A 31 -0.64 -5.55 -22.42
N ASP A 32 -0.85 -6.86 -22.31
CA ASP A 32 -1.12 -7.74 -23.45
C ASP A 32 -2.43 -7.36 -24.14
N ARG A 33 -3.48 -7.06 -23.35
CA ARG A 33 -4.81 -6.71 -23.87
C ARG A 33 -4.92 -5.28 -24.38
N PHE A 34 -4.30 -4.32 -23.66
CA PHE A 34 -4.54 -2.89 -23.88
C PHE A 34 -3.30 -2.15 -24.38
N GLY A 35 -2.15 -2.80 -24.44
CA GLY A 35 -0.91 -2.22 -24.95
C GLY A 35 -0.16 -1.31 -23.97
N ASN A 36 -0.85 -0.74 -22.98
CA ASN A 36 -0.23 0.10 -21.96
C ASN A 36 -0.99 -0.03 -20.64
N MET A 37 -0.44 0.54 -19.59
CA MET A 37 -1.06 0.53 -18.25
C MET A 37 -1.79 1.84 -18.01
N PRO A 38 -3.14 1.85 -17.98
CA PRO A 38 -3.88 3.05 -17.59
C PRO A 38 -3.56 3.48 -16.16
N ALA A 39 -3.48 4.79 -15.90
CA ALA A 39 -3.11 5.33 -14.60
C ALA A 39 -4.05 4.85 -13.48
N GLU A 40 -5.36 4.79 -13.75
CA GLU A 40 -6.33 4.34 -12.74
C GLU A 40 -6.14 2.88 -12.35
N LEU A 41 -5.71 2.02 -13.28
CA LEU A 41 -5.40 0.62 -12.98
C LEU A 41 -4.09 0.50 -12.21
N GLU A 42 -3.10 1.34 -12.51
CA GLU A 42 -1.86 1.38 -11.77
C GLU A 42 -2.09 1.71 -10.30
N ASN A 43 -2.96 2.69 -10.01
CA ASN A 43 -3.32 3.03 -8.64
C ASN A 43 -4.03 1.87 -7.93
N LEU A 44 -4.92 1.17 -8.60
CA LEU A 44 -5.59 0.00 -8.03
C LEU A 44 -4.62 -1.15 -7.75
N LEU A 45 -3.63 -1.35 -8.60
CA LEU A 45 -2.58 -2.35 -8.37
C LEU A 45 -1.75 -2.00 -7.14
N ASP A 46 -1.43 -0.72 -6.95
CA ASP A 46 -0.72 -0.28 -5.75
C ASP A 46 -1.54 -0.48 -4.48
N ILE A 47 -2.85 -0.21 -4.54
CA ILE A 47 -3.74 -0.45 -3.40
C ILE A 47 -3.78 -1.95 -3.06
N ALA A 48 -3.86 -2.81 -4.06
CA ALA A 48 -3.82 -4.26 -3.84
C ALA A 48 -2.51 -4.71 -3.23
N ARG A 49 -1.39 -4.14 -3.69
CA ARG A 49 -0.06 -4.41 -3.13
C ARG A 49 0.02 -3.99 -1.67
N ILE A 50 -0.50 -2.82 -1.34
CA ILE A 50 -0.56 -2.32 0.03
C ILE A 50 -1.34 -3.30 0.92
N LYS A 51 -2.48 -3.80 0.44
CA LYS A 51 -3.31 -4.73 1.22
C LYS A 51 -2.58 -6.02 1.55
N TYR A 52 -1.92 -6.65 0.58
CA TYR A 52 -1.22 -7.90 0.90
C TYR A 52 0.03 -7.68 1.72
N LEU A 53 0.72 -6.55 1.56
CA LEU A 53 1.89 -6.21 2.37
C LEU A 53 1.51 -5.89 3.82
N ALA A 54 0.35 -5.29 4.03
CA ALA A 54 -0.13 -4.92 5.37
C ALA A 54 -0.64 -6.12 6.17
N LYS A 55 -1.15 -7.14 5.51
CA LYS A 55 -1.82 -8.27 6.15
C LYS A 55 -0.98 -8.97 7.21
N PRO A 56 0.31 -9.28 6.98
CA PRO A 56 1.14 -9.97 7.99
C PRO A 56 1.34 -9.16 9.28
N PHE A 57 1.16 -7.86 9.23
CA PHE A 57 1.41 -6.97 10.37
C PHE A 57 0.14 -6.65 11.16
N ALA A 58 -0.99 -7.25 10.80
CA ALA A 58 -2.29 -7.00 11.43
C ALA A 58 -2.66 -5.50 11.39
N ILE A 59 -2.36 -4.83 10.30
CA ILE A 59 -2.76 -3.44 10.08
C ILE A 59 -4.25 -3.43 9.74
N SER A 60 -5.05 -2.82 10.61
CA SER A 60 -6.50 -2.78 10.46
C SER A 60 -6.98 -1.58 9.65
N LYS A 61 -6.19 -0.51 9.63
CA LYS A 61 -6.58 0.72 8.95
C LYS A 61 -5.35 1.48 8.47
N ILE A 62 -5.44 1.99 7.26
CA ILE A 62 -4.48 2.94 6.68
C ILE A 62 -5.31 4.13 6.22
N ALA A 63 -5.08 5.29 6.81
CA ALA A 63 -5.85 6.49 6.50
C ALA A 63 -4.92 7.65 6.20
N SER A 64 -5.23 8.42 5.17
CA SER A 64 -4.47 9.64 4.87
C SER A 64 -5.12 10.84 5.54
N LYS A 65 -4.29 11.70 6.16
CA LYS A 65 -4.70 12.96 6.75
C LYS A 65 -3.77 14.04 6.23
N ARG A 66 -4.28 14.96 5.40
CA ARG A 66 -3.47 16.01 4.77
C ARG A 66 -2.26 15.40 4.05
N THR A 67 -1.05 15.68 4.52
CA THR A 67 0.19 15.16 3.93
C THR A 67 0.75 13.95 4.66
N ALA A 68 0.00 13.37 5.60
CA ALA A 68 0.46 12.24 6.39
C ALA A 68 -0.46 11.04 6.23
N VAL A 69 0.08 9.84 6.48
CA VAL A 69 -0.68 8.59 6.48
C VAL A 69 -0.55 7.93 7.84
N VAL A 70 -1.69 7.51 8.41
CA VAL A 70 -1.76 6.86 9.71
C VAL A 70 -2.02 5.37 9.52
N PHE A 71 -1.14 4.55 10.09
CA PHE A 71 -1.26 3.09 10.10
C PHE A 71 -1.71 2.64 11.48
N THR A 72 -2.84 1.93 11.55
CA THR A 72 -3.36 1.39 12.81
C THR A 72 -3.13 -0.10 12.87
N PHE A 73 -2.43 -0.56 13.91
CA PHE A 73 -2.10 -1.96 14.13
C PHE A 73 -3.03 -2.54 15.22
N GLU A 74 -3.76 -3.61 14.91
CA GLU A 74 -4.70 -4.22 15.87
C GLU A 74 -3.98 -5.01 16.95
N GLN A 75 -3.02 -5.84 16.54
CA GLN A 75 -2.18 -6.57 17.49
C GLN A 75 -0.80 -6.71 16.88
N SER A 76 0.21 -6.47 17.69
CA SER A 76 1.58 -6.64 17.29
C SER A 76 2.00 -8.11 17.43
N LYS A 77 1.74 -8.92 16.42
CA LYS A 77 2.33 -10.26 16.31
C LYS A 77 3.80 -10.20 15.91
N TYR A 78 4.23 -9.07 15.37
CA TYR A 78 5.58 -8.85 14.92
C TYR A 78 6.16 -7.67 15.68
N GLU A 79 7.40 -7.81 16.14
CA GLU A 79 8.12 -6.69 16.69
C GLU A 79 8.46 -5.72 15.56
N ILE A 80 7.98 -4.49 15.67
CA ILE A 80 8.33 -3.45 14.73
C ILE A 80 9.65 -2.84 15.18
N ASP A 81 10.65 -2.86 14.31
CA ASP A 81 11.93 -2.24 14.59
C ASP A 81 11.82 -0.72 14.41
N LEU A 82 11.43 -0.03 15.47
CA LEU A 82 11.26 1.42 15.45
C LEU A 82 12.58 2.14 15.19
N GLN A 83 13.69 1.61 15.69
CA GLN A 83 15.01 2.21 15.47
C GLN A 83 15.36 2.22 13.99
N LYS A 84 15.07 1.12 13.30
CA LYS A 84 15.29 1.03 11.86
C LYS A 84 14.42 2.02 11.09
N LEU A 85 13.13 2.13 11.46
CA LEU A 85 12.23 3.09 10.85
C LEU A 85 12.67 4.52 11.09
N LEU A 86 13.14 4.85 12.29
CA LEU A 86 13.67 6.16 12.61
C LEU A 86 14.93 6.48 11.80
N LYS A 87 15.75 5.47 11.53
CA LYS A 87 16.92 5.65 10.66
C LYS A 87 16.53 6.00 9.23
N VAL A 88 15.51 5.34 8.70
CA VAL A 88 15.07 5.53 7.31
C VAL A 88 14.26 6.81 7.15
N TYR A 89 13.34 7.08 8.07
CA TYR A 89 12.38 8.17 7.94
C TYR A 89 12.67 9.38 8.83
N GLY A 90 13.45 9.19 9.89
CA GLY A 90 13.80 10.28 10.79
C GLY A 90 12.56 10.96 11.40
N ASN A 91 12.48 12.28 11.27
CA ASN A 91 11.38 13.07 11.82
C ASN A 91 10.06 12.89 11.08
N ARG A 92 10.06 12.18 9.96
CA ARG A 92 8.84 11.92 9.17
C ARG A 92 7.93 10.91 9.82
N ILE A 93 8.40 10.15 10.81
CA ILE A 93 7.62 9.09 11.45
C ILE A 93 7.32 9.47 12.89
N LYS A 94 6.07 9.22 13.32
CA LYS A 94 5.62 9.41 14.69
C LYS A 94 4.96 8.14 15.18
N PHE A 95 5.25 7.76 16.41
CA PHE A 95 4.72 6.57 17.05
C PHE A 95 3.76 6.99 18.16
N SER A 96 2.56 6.42 18.15
CA SER A 96 1.55 6.69 19.19
C SER A 96 1.16 5.35 19.83
N PRO A 97 1.67 5.04 21.03
CA PRO A 97 1.25 3.84 21.76
C PRO A 97 -0.13 4.06 22.38
N GLY A 98 -0.89 2.98 22.55
CA GLY A 98 -2.22 3.03 23.14
C GLY A 98 -2.85 1.65 23.08
N ILE A 99 -4.18 1.59 23.21
CA ILE A 99 -4.93 0.34 23.05
C ILE A 99 -4.61 -0.27 21.67
N LYS A 100 -4.53 0.60 20.66
CA LYS A 100 -4.06 0.22 19.32
C LYS A 100 -2.82 1.04 19.00
N THR A 101 -1.77 0.38 18.55
CA THR A 101 -0.56 1.07 18.12
C THR A 101 -0.82 1.80 16.81
N MET A 102 -0.44 3.08 16.75
CA MET A 102 -0.59 3.89 15.55
C MET A 102 0.77 4.46 15.16
N ILE A 103 1.09 4.38 13.88
CA ILE A 103 2.29 4.99 13.31
C ILE A 103 1.84 5.99 12.26
N THR A 104 2.32 7.23 12.36
CA THR A 104 2.04 8.29 11.40
C THR A 104 3.28 8.57 10.57
N LEU A 105 3.14 8.47 9.25
CA LEU A 105 4.21 8.77 8.29
C LEU A 105 3.89 10.06 7.56
N ASP A 106 4.76 11.05 7.70
CA ASP A 106 4.63 12.32 6.99
C ASP A 106 5.23 12.18 5.58
N ILE A 107 4.38 12.32 4.57
CA ILE A 107 4.79 12.20 3.17
C ILE A 107 5.16 13.54 2.57
N GLY A 108 4.59 14.63 3.10
CA GLY A 108 4.90 15.98 2.67
C GLY A 108 4.18 16.42 1.41
N THR A 109 3.23 15.64 0.91
CA THR A 109 2.47 15.98 -0.30
C THR A 109 1.07 15.39 -0.22
N THR A 110 0.12 15.97 -0.97
CA THR A 110 -1.23 15.43 -1.15
C THR A 110 -1.36 14.67 -2.47
N ASN A 111 -0.28 14.52 -3.22
CA ASN A 111 -0.28 13.79 -4.49
C ASN A 111 -0.51 12.30 -4.24
N GLU A 112 -1.61 11.77 -4.80
CA GLU A 112 -2.01 10.37 -4.57
C GLU A 112 -0.93 9.38 -5.01
N ARG A 113 -0.31 9.61 -6.14
CA ARG A 113 0.73 8.72 -6.67
C ARG A 113 1.92 8.62 -5.70
N GLN A 114 2.36 9.77 -5.18
CA GLN A 114 3.46 9.82 -4.22
C GLN A 114 3.07 9.15 -2.90
N ILE A 115 1.83 9.38 -2.43
CA ILE A 115 1.34 8.75 -1.21
C ILE A 115 1.36 7.23 -1.34
N LEU A 116 0.84 6.70 -2.45
CA LEU A 116 0.81 5.26 -2.68
C LEU A 116 2.22 4.66 -2.75
N ASN A 117 3.15 5.34 -3.41
CA ASN A 117 4.54 4.89 -3.48
C ASN A 117 5.20 4.86 -2.10
N ASP A 118 5.02 5.90 -1.29
CA ASP A 118 5.63 5.99 0.03
C ASP A 118 5.01 4.97 1.00
N VAL A 119 3.70 4.74 0.93
CA VAL A 119 3.04 3.72 1.75
C VAL A 119 3.56 2.33 1.39
N THR A 120 3.68 2.02 0.12
CA THR A 120 4.22 0.74 -0.35
C THR A 120 5.64 0.54 0.16
N GLU A 121 6.49 1.55 0.04
CA GLU A 121 7.87 1.49 0.51
C GLU A 121 7.95 1.31 2.02
N PHE A 122 7.11 2.02 2.77
CA PHE A 122 7.04 1.87 4.23
C PHE A 122 6.72 0.42 4.63
N LEU A 123 5.73 -0.18 3.98
CA LEU A 123 5.35 -1.57 4.27
C LEU A 123 6.47 -2.55 3.91
N LYS A 124 7.20 -2.30 2.83
CA LYS A 124 8.38 -3.11 2.48
C LYS A 124 9.47 -2.98 3.54
N GLN A 125 9.68 -1.80 4.10
CA GLN A 125 10.65 -1.59 5.17
C GLN A 125 10.26 -2.37 6.44
N LEU A 126 8.96 -2.47 6.74
CA LEU A 126 8.49 -3.28 7.87
C LEU A 126 8.82 -4.76 7.72
N SER A 127 8.86 -5.25 6.49
CA SER A 127 9.09 -6.68 6.22
C SER A 127 10.56 -7.08 6.14
N LYS A 128 11.47 -6.11 6.19
CA LYS A 128 12.92 -6.38 6.13
C LYS A 128 13.53 -6.66 7.48
#